data_7928438b14c422d4f82ffb90d3602c1e
#
_entry.id   7928438b14c422d4f82ffb90d3602c1e
#
_cell.length_a   1.000
_cell.length_b   1.000
_cell.length_c   1.000
_cell.angle_alpha   90.00
_cell.angle_beta   90.00
_cell.angle_gamma   90.00
#
_symmetry.space_group_name_H-M   'P 1'
#
loop_
_entity.id
_entity.type
_entity.pdbx_description
1 polymer ?
#
loop_
_entity_poly.entity_id
_entity_poly.type
_entity_poly.pdbx_seq_one_letter_code
_entity_poly.pdbx_strand_id
1 'polypeptide(L)'
;MDEKDSMTPDTIPQSTPVDGTVPAGRKNRRPVVIGVAAVAAVALVAGGVCGYRAYENHRVSVARQACQSAVTDLGKTVKSYKALLGADATTAALKTDATGVKDVKTLDALKRAVGAETPAMVKCDASDKTSLDEATAKADKTAKGVKAAAKALESAVKAVESSKLDKTVDDADGLYRATEGKVQDDKTRDALKQAIAKRDADAIARAVRAVNDSKTAKDQADAEAAAKAQAEQEAAAQAAAAQQAQRSYSYGSYSSGGWSGSAGGRSYSGGSYSGGSQGQGGGSPSGNSPAPSIHYDWEDKVTINPNCDGQHFCPLG
;
A
#
# COMPACT_ATOMS: atom_id res chain seq x y z
N MET A 1 45.15 15.12 -16.56
CA MET A 1 45.01 16.15 -17.60
C MET A 1 44.43 17.35 -16.91
N ASP A 2 45.38 18.19 -16.57
CA ASP A 2 45.21 19.44 -15.83
C ASP A 2 44.66 20.50 -16.74
N GLU A 3 43.69 21.27 -16.27
CA GLU A 3 43.47 22.62 -16.81
C GLU A 3 43.03 23.53 -15.66
N LYS A 4 44.06 24.22 -15.13
CA LYS A 4 43.95 25.38 -14.27
C LYS A 4 43.56 26.57 -15.15
N ASP A 5 42.36 27.11 -14.98
CA ASP A 5 42.07 28.47 -15.48
C ASP A 5 42.19 29.48 -14.33
N SER A 6 43.25 30.25 -14.47
CA SER A 6 43.60 31.40 -13.66
C SER A 6 42.67 32.57 -14.00
N MET A 7 41.77 32.94 -13.09
CA MET A 7 41.14 34.27 -13.14
C MET A 7 41.99 35.30 -12.43
N THR A 8 42.56 36.19 -13.21
CA THR A 8 43.22 37.42 -12.79
C THR A 8 42.20 38.41 -12.20
N PRO A 9 42.52 39.09 -11.10
CA PRO A 9 41.65 40.12 -10.54
C PRO A 9 41.73 41.39 -11.38
N ASP A 10 40.57 41.91 -11.72
CA ASP A 10 40.36 43.15 -12.47
C ASP A 10 40.81 44.36 -11.65
N THR A 11 41.66 45.14 -12.26
CA THR A 11 42.35 46.29 -11.72
C THR A 11 41.39 47.46 -11.54
N ILE A 12 41.25 47.95 -10.30
CA ILE A 12 40.54 49.18 -9.97
C ILE A 12 41.31 50.39 -10.52
N PRO A 13 40.71 51.30 -11.30
CA PRO A 13 41.39 52.51 -11.75
C PRO A 13 41.56 53.49 -10.59
N GLN A 14 42.82 53.75 -10.25
CA GLN A 14 43.23 54.83 -9.34
C GLN A 14 42.87 56.19 -9.93
N SER A 15 42.07 56.95 -9.21
CA SER A 15 41.85 58.37 -9.48
C SER A 15 43.10 59.18 -9.13
N THR A 16 43.70 59.79 -10.13
CA THR A 16 44.79 60.74 -9.98
C THR A 16 44.32 62.00 -9.25
N PRO A 17 45.14 62.55 -8.28
CA PRO A 17 44.85 63.85 -7.69
C PRO A 17 45.18 64.95 -8.67
N VAL A 18 44.20 65.82 -8.98
CA VAL A 18 44.43 67.04 -9.75
C VAL A 18 45.02 68.09 -8.82
N ASP A 19 46.30 68.36 -9.04
CA ASP A 19 47.05 69.47 -8.45
C ASP A 19 46.60 70.79 -9.10
N GLY A 20 45.78 71.54 -8.36
CA GLY A 20 45.31 72.87 -8.76
C GLY A 20 46.03 73.98 -8.10
N THR A 21 47.11 74.41 -8.73
CA THR A 21 47.89 75.59 -8.39
C THR A 21 47.02 76.86 -8.48
N VAL A 22 46.81 77.53 -7.33
CA VAL A 22 46.08 78.77 -7.24
C VAL A 22 46.99 79.95 -7.47
N PRO A 23 46.76 80.83 -8.44
CA PRO A 23 47.48 82.12 -8.53
C PRO A 23 46.84 83.12 -7.57
N ALA A 24 47.67 83.71 -6.72
CA ALA A 24 47.33 84.81 -5.86
C ALA A 24 47.03 86.10 -6.65
N GLY A 25 45.80 86.55 -6.65
CA GLY A 25 45.34 87.84 -7.18
C GLY A 25 44.37 88.48 -6.26
N ARG A 26 44.88 89.43 -5.43
CA ARG A 26 44.10 90.39 -4.60
C ARG A 26 43.22 91.23 -5.50
N LYS A 27 41.87 91.28 -5.22
CA LYS A 27 41.04 92.51 -5.28
C LYS A 27 39.66 92.19 -4.68
N ASN A 28 39.28 93.01 -3.71
CA ASN A 28 38.01 93.11 -3.00
C ASN A 28 36.77 92.84 -3.85
N ARG A 29 36.07 91.72 -3.59
CA ARG A 29 34.65 91.55 -3.96
C ARG A 29 33.99 90.65 -2.90
N ARG A 30 33.46 91.28 -1.85
CA ARG A 30 32.81 90.67 -0.70
C ARG A 30 31.34 90.28 -0.85
N PRO A 31 30.55 90.42 -1.93
CA PRO A 31 29.21 89.82 -1.97
C PRO A 31 29.07 88.50 -2.74
N VAL A 32 30.08 88.03 -3.48
CA VAL A 32 29.88 86.85 -4.37
C VAL A 32 30.18 85.56 -3.65
N VAL A 33 30.92 85.54 -2.56
CA VAL A 33 31.30 84.30 -1.86
C VAL A 33 30.13 83.61 -1.13
N ILE A 34 29.14 84.39 -0.64
CA ILE A 34 28.01 83.83 0.07
C ILE A 34 27.06 83.08 -0.91
N GLY A 35 26.93 83.56 -2.15
CA GLY A 35 26.08 82.93 -3.16
C GLY A 35 26.63 81.61 -3.67
N VAL A 36 27.98 81.48 -3.83
CA VAL A 36 28.60 80.24 -4.31
C VAL A 36 28.57 79.16 -3.25
N ALA A 37 28.79 79.49 -1.98
CA ALA A 37 28.70 78.54 -0.88
C ALA A 37 27.27 78.01 -0.68
N ALA A 38 26.27 78.84 -0.86
CA ALA A 38 24.86 78.42 -0.75
C ALA A 38 24.45 77.49 -1.92
N VAL A 39 24.90 77.77 -3.13
CA VAL A 39 24.64 76.91 -4.29
C VAL A 39 25.35 75.59 -4.17
N ALA A 40 26.62 75.58 -3.69
CA ALA A 40 27.34 74.31 -3.46
C ALA A 40 26.72 73.48 -2.33
N ALA A 41 26.21 74.11 -1.25
CA ALA A 41 25.51 73.40 -0.18
C ALA A 41 24.19 72.82 -0.68
N VAL A 42 23.43 73.53 -1.48
CA VAL A 42 22.16 73.01 -2.10
C VAL A 42 22.45 71.87 -3.08
N ALA A 43 23.52 71.97 -3.88
CA ALA A 43 23.90 70.89 -4.80
C ALA A 43 24.36 69.62 -4.05
N LEU A 44 25.07 69.71 -2.93
CA LEU A 44 25.47 68.62 -2.08
C LEU A 44 24.28 67.96 -1.37
N VAL A 45 23.32 68.75 -0.88
CA VAL A 45 22.10 68.24 -0.23
C VAL A 45 21.22 67.58 -1.28
N ALA A 46 21.01 68.22 -2.44
CA ALA A 46 20.20 67.63 -3.52
C ALA A 46 20.83 66.38 -4.09
N GLY A 47 22.16 66.38 -4.33
CA GLY A 47 22.90 65.22 -4.77
C GLY A 47 22.91 64.07 -3.73
N GLY A 48 23.00 64.42 -2.45
CA GLY A 48 22.94 63.47 -1.36
C GLY A 48 21.55 62.80 -1.24
N VAL A 49 20.48 63.62 -1.33
CA VAL A 49 19.08 63.07 -1.28
C VAL A 49 18.76 62.23 -2.52
N CYS A 50 19.19 62.63 -3.72
CA CYS A 50 18.98 61.87 -4.92
C CYS A 50 19.79 60.54 -4.89
N GLY A 51 21.05 60.60 -4.42
CA GLY A 51 21.89 59.44 -4.26
C GLY A 51 21.36 58.45 -3.23
N TYR A 52 20.88 58.96 -2.07
CA TYR A 52 20.24 58.14 -1.04
C TYR A 52 18.96 57.44 -1.55
N ARG A 53 18.08 58.17 -2.23
CA ARG A 53 16.87 57.61 -2.85
C ARG A 53 17.17 56.58 -3.90
N ALA A 54 18.17 56.80 -4.75
CA ALA A 54 18.61 55.83 -5.75
C ALA A 54 19.16 54.56 -5.08
N TYR A 55 19.93 54.71 -4.03
CA TYR A 55 20.44 53.59 -3.21
C TYR A 55 19.33 52.79 -2.54
N GLU A 56 18.39 53.44 -1.87
CA GLU A 56 17.22 52.77 -1.25
C GLU A 56 16.35 52.06 -2.28
N ASN A 57 16.05 52.72 -3.42
CA ASN A 57 15.30 52.09 -4.52
C ASN A 57 15.99 50.83 -5.05
N HIS A 58 17.33 50.86 -5.16
CA HIS A 58 18.09 49.72 -5.59
C HIS A 58 18.00 48.58 -4.54
N ARG A 59 18.14 48.86 -3.25
CA ARG A 59 17.99 47.88 -2.17
C ARG A 59 16.59 47.25 -2.17
N VAL A 60 15.53 48.04 -2.34
CA VAL A 60 14.15 47.55 -2.43
C VAL A 60 13.96 46.67 -3.66
N SER A 61 14.54 47.07 -4.81
CA SER A 61 14.42 46.27 -6.04
C SER A 61 15.10 44.90 -5.91
N VAL A 62 16.29 44.83 -5.31
CA VAL A 62 17.00 43.58 -5.02
C VAL A 62 16.22 42.70 -4.04
N ALA A 63 15.69 43.27 -2.95
CA ALA A 63 14.87 42.54 -1.98
C ALA A 63 13.58 42.01 -2.64
N ARG A 64 12.95 42.79 -3.54
CA ARG A 64 11.77 42.33 -4.27
C ARG A 64 12.09 41.19 -5.23
N GLN A 65 13.22 41.23 -5.91
CA GLN A 65 13.65 40.11 -6.76
C GLN A 65 13.96 38.85 -5.94
N ALA A 66 14.59 38.97 -4.77
CA ALA A 66 14.82 37.85 -3.87
C ALA A 66 13.47 37.25 -3.38
N CYS A 67 12.52 38.09 -2.98
CA CYS A 67 11.18 37.65 -2.58
C CYS A 67 10.48 36.90 -3.73
N GLN A 68 10.50 37.45 -4.96
CA GLN A 68 9.88 36.79 -6.12
C GLN A 68 10.52 35.43 -6.43
N SER A 69 11.85 35.32 -6.28
CA SER A 69 12.55 34.04 -6.42
C SER A 69 12.10 33.02 -5.37
N ALA A 70 12.05 33.41 -4.11
CA ALA A 70 11.60 32.55 -3.01
C ALA A 70 10.14 32.11 -3.17
N VAL A 71 9.25 33.02 -3.60
CA VAL A 71 7.84 32.70 -3.89
C VAL A 71 7.72 31.76 -5.10
N THR A 72 8.55 31.93 -6.13
CA THR A 72 8.58 31.03 -7.27
C THR A 72 9.01 29.63 -6.86
N ASP A 73 10.02 29.52 -6.01
CA ASP A 73 10.50 28.22 -5.52
C ASP A 73 9.51 27.57 -4.55
N LEU A 74 8.81 28.36 -3.72
CA LEU A 74 7.67 27.89 -2.94
C LEU A 74 6.58 27.32 -3.86
N GLY A 75 6.24 28.06 -4.93
CA GLY A 75 5.24 27.63 -5.91
C GLY A 75 5.59 26.29 -6.57
N LYS A 76 6.84 26.09 -6.97
CA LYS A 76 7.34 24.80 -7.50
C LYS A 76 7.21 23.68 -6.45
N THR A 77 7.60 23.96 -5.21
CA THR A 77 7.54 23.00 -4.11
C THR A 77 6.10 22.59 -3.80
N VAL A 78 5.16 23.55 -3.75
CA VAL A 78 3.73 23.28 -3.56
C VAL A 78 3.17 22.45 -4.72
N LYS A 79 3.56 22.78 -5.97
CA LYS A 79 3.14 22.00 -7.15
C LYS A 79 3.62 20.56 -7.08
N SER A 80 4.88 20.33 -6.69
CA SER A 80 5.43 18.99 -6.52
C SER A 80 4.71 18.22 -5.41
N TYR A 81 4.40 18.86 -4.28
CA TYR A 81 3.64 18.24 -3.19
C TYR A 81 2.23 17.85 -3.63
N LYS A 82 1.52 18.73 -4.38
CA LYS A 82 0.20 18.40 -4.95
C LYS A 82 0.26 17.24 -5.93
N ALA A 83 1.32 17.14 -6.72
CA ALA A 83 1.54 15.99 -7.61
C ALA A 83 1.72 14.69 -6.83
N LEU A 84 2.43 14.72 -5.69
CA LEU A 84 2.57 13.54 -4.82
C LEU A 84 1.24 13.12 -4.18
N LEU A 85 0.38 14.09 -3.79
CA LEU A 85 -0.96 13.79 -3.26
C LEU A 85 -1.84 13.07 -4.30
N GLY A 86 -1.71 13.43 -5.59
CA GLY A 86 -2.44 12.81 -6.69
C GLY A 86 -1.73 11.61 -7.33
N ALA A 87 -0.55 11.21 -6.84
CA ALA A 87 0.18 10.08 -7.41
C ALA A 87 -0.57 8.76 -7.19
N ASP A 88 -0.46 7.85 -8.16
CA ASP A 88 -1.12 6.53 -8.11
C ASP A 88 -0.76 5.74 -6.86
N ALA A 89 0.51 5.77 -6.43
CA ALA A 89 0.95 5.13 -5.20
C ALA A 89 0.23 5.68 -3.96
N THR A 90 0.06 7.02 -3.87
CA THR A 90 -0.66 7.65 -2.76
C THR A 90 -2.13 7.28 -2.77
N THR A 91 -2.78 7.35 -3.94
CA THR A 91 -4.21 7.01 -4.09
C THR A 91 -4.48 5.53 -3.84
N ALA A 92 -3.60 4.63 -4.30
CA ALA A 92 -3.67 3.21 -4.01
C ALA A 92 -3.48 2.91 -2.51
N ALA A 93 -2.51 3.58 -1.85
CA ALA A 93 -2.30 3.43 -0.42
C ALA A 93 -3.51 3.92 0.40
N LEU A 94 -4.18 5.01 -0.01
CA LEU A 94 -5.39 5.54 0.64
C LEU A 94 -6.62 4.62 0.49
N LYS A 95 -6.69 3.83 -0.59
CA LYS A 95 -7.75 2.84 -0.81
C LYS A 95 -7.54 1.55 -0.01
N THR A 96 -6.38 1.38 0.63
CA THR A 96 -6.10 0.19 1.42
C THR A 96 -6.87 0.25 2.74
N ASP A 97 -7.61 -0.79 3.05
CA ASP A 97 -8.34 -0.95 4.31
C ASP A 97 -7.46 -1.56 5.42
N ALA A 98 -8.03 -1.62 6.64
CA ALA A 98 -7.33 -2.13 7.81
C ALA A 98 -7.00 -3.63 7.70
N THR A 99 -7.76 -4.40 6.93
CA THR A 99 -7.54 -5.83 6.73
C THR A 99 -6.42 -6.12 5.73
N GLY A 100 -6.13 -5.15 4.87
CA GLY A 100 -5.08 -5.24 3.85
C GLY A 100 -3.67 -4.94 4.36
N VAL A 101 -3.48 -4.54 5.62
CA VAL A 101 -2.18 -4.20 6.21
C VAL A 101 -1.92 -4.98 7.48
N LYS A 102 -0.64 -5.24 7.79
CA LYS A 102 -0.22 -5.84 9.05
C LYS A 102 -0.31 -4.83 10.21
N ASP A 103 0.09 -3.57 9.97
CA ASP A 103 0.06 -2.49 10.97
C ASP A 103 -0.89 -1.37 10.53
N VAL A 104 -2.07 -1.32 11.15
CA VAL A 104 -3.12 -0.31 10.89
C VAL A 104 -2.64 1.12 11.17
N LYS A 105 -1.66 1.31 12.07
CA LYS A 105 -1.10 2.64 12.38
C LYS A 105 -0.47 3.32 11.16
N THR A 106 -0.04 2.53 10.17
CA THR A 106 0.49 3.07 8.91
C THR A 106 -0.56 3.82 8.11
N LEU A 107 -1.81 3.36 8.13
CA LEU A 107 -2.94 4.04 7.49
C LEU A 107 -3.27 5.37 8.20
N ASP A 108 -3.21 5.41 9.52
CA ASP A 108 -3.43 6.63 10.29
C ASP A 108 -2.31 7.65 10.06
N ALA A 109 -1.07 7.18 9.93
CA ALA A 109 0.05 8.03 9.56
C ALA A 109 -0.12 8.62 8.15
N LEU A 110 -0.58 7.81 7.19
CA LEU A 110 -0.87 8.27 5.83
C LEU A 110 -2.00 9.30 5.80
N LYS A 111 -3.11 9.06 6.49
CA LYS A 111 -4.23 10.01 6.59
C LYS A 111 -3.78 11.36 7.17
N ARG A 112 -2.94 11.34 8.20
CA ARG A 112 -2.36 12.58 8.78
C ARG A 112 -1.44 13.29 7.79
N ALA A 113 -0.60 12.55 7.05
CA ALA A 113 0.31 13.14 6.07
C ALA A 113 -0.44 13.78 4.89
N VAL A 114 -1.53 13.17 4.44
CA VAL A 114 -2.40 13.72 3.37
C VAL A 114 -3.22 14.92 3.86
N GLY A 115 -3.63 14.93 5.13
CA GLY A 115 -4.39 16.03 5.75
C GLY A 115 -3.58 17.30 6.01
N ALA A 116 -2.28 17.34 5.68
CA ALA A 116 -1.47 18.53 5.83
C ALA A 116 -1.95 19.64 4.87
N GLU A 117 -2.29 20.80 5.43
CA GLU A 117 -2.80 21.92 4.66
C GLU A 117 -1.77 22.45 3.66
N THR A 118 -2.23 22.77 2.45
CA THR A 118 -1.40 23.48 1.48
C THR A 118 -1.34 24.96 1.88
N PRO A 119 -0.14 25.52 2.12
CA PRO A 119 -0.03 26.88 2.60
C PRO A 119 -0.43 27.90 1.53
N ALA A 120 -0.91 29.05 1.99
CA ALA A 120 -1.17 30.19 1.12
C ALA A 120 0.14 30.74 0.54
N MET A 121 0.06 31.25 -0.70
CA MET A 121 1.20 31.89 -1.36
C MET A 121 1.53 33.22 -0.69
N VAL A 122 2.81 33.49 -0.51
CA VAL A 122 3.34 34.75 0.00
C VAL A 122 3.31 35.81 -1.12
N LYS A 123 3.04 37.06 -0.80
CA LYS A 123 3.04 38.20 -1.76
C LYS A 123 4.30 39.05 -1.55
N CYS A 124 4.82 39.61 -2.65
CA CYS A 124 6.00 40.49 -2.68
C CYS A 124 5.64 41.89 -3.13
N ASP A 125 4.54 42.46 -2.59
CA ASP A 125 3.96 43.78 -2.97
C ASP A 125 4.38 44.91 -2.02
N ALA A 126 5.15 44.62 -0.96
CA ALA A 126 5.65 45.62 -0.04
C ALA A 126 6.56 46.63 -0.72
N SER A 127 6.53 47.86 -0.21
CA SER A 127 7.30 49.00 -0.73
C SER A 127 8.63 49.22 -0.06
N ASP A 128 8.90 48.53 1.03
CA ASP A 128 10.13 48.68 1.81
C ASP A 128 10.91 47.31 1.87
N LYS A 129 12.22 47.46 2.07
CA LYS A 129 13.13 46.30 2.09
C LYS A 129 12.82 45.32 3.23
N THR A 130 12.50 45.82 4.42
CA THR A 130 12.33 44.99 5.62
C THR A 130 11.15 44.07 5.44
N SER A 131 10.00 44.58 5.01
CA SER A 131 8.81 43.78 4.72
C SER A 131 9.02 42.78 3.60
N LEU A 132 9.86 43.10 2.59
CA LEU A 132 10.23 42.18 1.52
C LEU A 132 11.15 41.05 2.02
N ASP A 133 12.10 41.37 2.91
CA ASP A 133 12.98 40.37 3.54
C ASP A 133 12.16 39.42 4.43
N GLU A 134 11.20 39.94 5.20
CA GLU A 134 10.26 39.14 6.01
C GLU A 134 9.40 38.21 5.12
N ALA A 135 8.89 38.73 4.00
CA ALA A 135 8.14 37.92 3.04
C ALA A 135 9.01 36.83 2.44
N THR A 136 10.28 37.11 2.11
CA THR A 136 11.27 36.12 1.66
C THR A 136 11.48 35.02 2.67
N ALA A 137 11.77 35.41 3.93
CA ALA A 137 11.96 34.47 5.03
C ALA A 137 10.73 33.60 5.27
N LYS A 138 9.53 34.18 5.17
CA LYS A 138 8.27 33.46 5.27
C LYS A 138 8.08 32.46 4.13
N ALA A 139 8.39 32.86 2.89
CA ALA A 139 8.32 31.97 1.72
C ALA A 139 9.28 30.79 1.88
N ASP A 140 10.53 31.05 2.27
CA ASP A 140 11.55 30.02 2.52
C ASP A 140 11.15 29.04 3.64
N LYS A 141 10.66 29.58 4.78
CA LYS A 141 10.17 28.74 5.89
C LYS A 141 9.01 27.87 5.45
N THR A 142 8.08 28.45 4.71
CA THR A 142 6.93 27.71 4.17
C THR A 142 7.36 26.64 3.19
N ALA A 143 8.29 26.94 2.26
CA ALA A 143 8.84 25.95 1.33
C ALA A 143 9.52 24.78 2.04
N LYS A 144 10.29 25.06 3.12
CA LYS A 144 10.87 24.01 3.98
C LYS A 144 9.80 23.15 4.64
N GLY A 145 8.72 23.76 5.13
CA GLY A 145 7.56 23.03 5.70
C GLY A 145 6.89 22.11 4.68
N VAL A 146 6.63 22.60 3.47
CA VAL A 146 6.05 21.78 2.38
C VAL A 146 6.97 20.63 1.96
N LYS A 147 8.29 20.86 1.90
CA LYS A 147 9.26 19.78 1.63
C LYS A 147 9.25 18.72 2.73
N ALA A 148 9.12 19.12 3.98
CA ALA A 148 9.00 18.19 5.10
C ALA A 148 7.68 17.38 5.02
N ALA A 149 6.56 18.04 4.70
CA ALA A 149 5.27 17.37 4.47
C ALA A 149 5.34 16.37 3.29
N ALA A 150 6.00 16.73 2.19
CA ALA A 150 6.22 15.83 1.07
C ALA A 150 6.99 14.57 1.47
N LYS A 151 8.09 14.73 2.21
CA LYS A 151 8.87 13.58 2.73
C LYS A 151 8.06 12.72 3.70
N ALA A 152 7.25 13.34 4.56
CA ALA A 152 6.37 12.62 5.48
C ALA A 152 5.33 11.80 4.71
N LEU A 153 4.74 12.35 3.65
CA LEU A 153 3.80 11.66 2.78
C LEU A 153 4.46 10.47 2.07
N GLU A 154 5.61 10.67 1.43
CA GLU A 154 6.37 9.58 0.79
C GLU A 154 6.71 8.45 1.76
N SER A 155 7.13 8.81 2.98
CA SER A 155 7.47 7.85 4.03
C SER A 155 6.23 7.08 4.49
N ALA A 156 5.07 7.76 4.61
CA ALA A 156 3.82 7.13 5.00
C ALA A 156 3.29 6.18 3.92
N VAL A 157 3.38 6.55 2.63
CA VAL A 157 3.02 5.67 1.51
C VAL A 157 3.89 4.40 1.53
N LYS A 158 5.21 4.54 1.63
CA LYS A 158 6.13 3.40 1.72
C LYS A 158 5.85 2.51 2.94
N ALA A 159 5.47 3.11 4.08
CA ALA A 159 5.12 2.35 5.28
C ALA A 159 3.85 1.49 5.06
N VAL A 160 2.83 2.03 4.36
CA VAL A 160 1.63 1.27 3.99
C VAL A 160 1.99 0.14 3.03
N GLU A 161 2.77 0.40 1.98
CA GLU A 161 3.21 -0.62 1.01
C GLU A 161 4.01 -1.74 1.70
N SER A 162 4.94 -1.38 2.60
CA SER A 162 5.69 -2.37 3.38
C SER A 162 4.77 -3.19 4.28
N SER A 163 3.81 -2.55 4.95
CA SER A 163 2.84 -3.22 5.82
C SER A 163 1.90 -4.17 5.06
N LYS A 164 1.50 -3.81 3.83
CA LYS A 164 0.78 -4.71 2.91
C LYS A 164 1.61 -5.94 2.55
N LEU A 165 2.87 -5.71 2.18
CA LEU A 165 3.77 -6.80 1.85
C LEU A 165 4.02 -7.73 3.05
N ASP A 166 4.20 -7.15 4.25
CA ASP A 166 4.35 -7.93 5.48
C ASP A 166 3.12 -8.82 5.73
N LYS A 167 1.92 -8.29 5.55
CA LYS A 167 0.69 -9.06 5.65
C LYS A 167 0.62 -10.18 4.61
N THR A 168 0.92 -9.88 3.35
CA THR A 168 0.96 -10.88 2.28
C THR A 168 1.93 -12.02 2.59
N VAL A 169 3.10 -11.71 3.16
CA VAL A 169 4.10 -12.68 3.59
C VAL A 169 3.57 -13.54 4.74
N ASP A 170 2.96 -12.92 5.76
CA ASP A 170 2.40 -13.64 6.92
C ASP A 170 1.26 -14.59 6.50
N ASP A 171 0.36 -14.12 5.62
CA ASP A 171 -0.76 -14.93 5.11
C ASP A 171 -0.25 -16.12 4.28
N ALA A 172 0.76 -15.87 3.44
CA ALA A 172 1.39 -16.92 2.64
C ALA A 172 2.15 -17.95 3.51
N ASP A 173 2.81 -17.52 4.58
CA ASP A 173 3.47 -18.41 5.53
C ASP A 173 2.43 -19.25 6.30
N GLY A 174 1.30 -18.64 6.66
CA GLY A 174 0.16 -19.36 7.23
C GLY A 174 -0.36 -20.45 6.28
N LEU A 175 -0.55 -20.14 5.01
CA LEU A 175 -0.97 -21.11 3.99
C LEU A 175 0.07 -22.22 3.81
N TYR A 176 1.36 -21.88 3.75
CA TYR A 176 2.44 -22.85 3.64
C TYR A 176 2.39 -23.89 4.76
N ARG A 177 2.18 -23.46 6.00
CA ARG A 177 2.05 -24.36 7.18
C ARG A 177 0.75 -25.16 7.14
N ALA A 178 -0.35 -24.54 6.78
CA ALA A 178 -1.67 -25.18 6.77
C ALA A 178 -1.80 -26.28 5.70
N THR A 179 -0.98 -26.22 4.64
CA THR A 179 -1.02 -27.15 3.49
C THR A 179 -0.01 -28.26 3.54
N GLU A 180 0.67 -28.48 4.67
CA GLU A 180 1.63 -29.57 4.84
C GLU A 180 0.93 -30.94 4.69
N GLY A 181 1.43 -31.77 3.77
CA GLY A 181 0.84 -33.07 3.42
C GLY A 181 -0.53 -33.02 2.75
N LYS A 182 -1.06 -31.83 2.43
CA LYS A 182 -2.42 -31.61 1.88
C LYS A 182 -2.43 -31.12 0.44
N VAL A 183 -1.31 -31.19 -0.26
CA VAL A 183 -1.19 -30.82 -1.68
C VAL A 183 -0.87 -32.03 -2.52
N GLN A 184 -1.27 -32.03 -3.78
CA GLN A 184 -0.97 -33.08 -4.75
C GLN A 184 0.49 -33.02 -5.22
N ASP A 185 1.05 -31.79 -5.32
CA ASP A 185 2.44 -31.54 -5.74
C ASP A 185 3.16 -30.63 -4.74
N ASP A 186 4.10 -31.18 -3.98
CA ASP A 186 4.88 -30.45 -2.98
C ASP A 186 5.78 -29.34 -3.59
N LYS A 187 6.10 -29.41 -4.89
CA LYS A 187 6.85 -28.35 -5.58
C LYS A 187 6.13 -27.00 -5.53
N THR A 188 4.79 -27.00 -5.48
CA THR A 188 4.00 -25.78 -5.34
C THR A 188 4.26 -25.10 -4.00
N ARG A 189 4.41 -25.88 -2.92
CA ARG A 189 4.78 -25.37 -1.60
C ARG A 189 6.23 -24.88 -1.56
N ASP A 190 7.15 -25.56 -2.24
CA ASP A 190 8.54 -25.13 -2.34
C ASP A 190 8.65 -23.78 -3.08
N ALA A 191 7.88 -23.61 -4.15
CA ALA A 191 7.78 -22.34 -4.88
C ALA A 191 7.23 -21.22 -3.98
N LEU A 192 6.20 -21.52 -3.16
CA LEU A 192 5.63 -20.55 -2.20
C LEU A 192 6.69 -20.15 -1.16
N LYS A 193 7.41 -21.11 -0.58
CA LYS A 193 8.48 -20.86 0.38
C LYS A 193 9.57 -19.96 -0.21
N GLN A 194 9.97 -20.20 -1.45
CA GLN A 194 10.96 -19.36 -2.14
C GLN A 194 10.44 -17.93 -2.40
N ALA A 195 9.18 -17.79 -2.80
CA ALA A 195 8.56 -16.50 -3.02
C ALA A 195 8.45 -15.68 -1.71
N ILE A 196 8.09 -16.34 -0.60
CA ILE A 196 8.07 -15.76 0.75
C ILE A 196 9.46 -15.26 1.13
N ALA A 197 10.49 -16.06 0.96
CA ALA A 197 11.87 -15.71 1.30
C ALA A 197 12.37 -14.48 0.50
N LYS A 198 11.95 -14.35 -0.76
CA LYS A 198 12.26 -13.21 -1.62
C LYS A 198 11.39 -11.99 -1.34
N ARG A 199 10.30 -12.14 -0.58
CA ARG A 199 9.30 -11.07 -0.33
C ARG A 199 8.76 -10.46 -1.63
N ASP A 200 8.59 -11.26 -2.66
CA ASP A 200 8.06 -10.86 -3.97
C ASP A 200 6.54 -11.09 -3.97
N ALA A 201 5.77 -10.01 -3.90
CA ALA A 201 4.30 -10.06 -3.81
C ALA A 201 3.67 -10.78 -5.01
N ASP A 202 4.17 -10.54 -6.22
CA ASP A 202 3.64 -11.17 -7.44
C ASP A 202 3.98 -12.65 -7.50
N ALA A 203 5.19 -13.02 -7.09
CA ALA A 203 5.59 -14.42 -7.00
C ALA A 203 4.78 -15.14 -5.91
N ILE A 204 4.55 -14.50 -4.76
CA ILE A 204 3.70 -15.03 -3.69
C ILE A 204 2.28 -15.25 -4.21
N ALA A 205 1.67 -14.27 -4.87
CA ALA A 205 0.31 -14.40 -5.40
C ALA A 205 0.17 -15.56 -6.40
N ARG A 206 1.16 -15.76 -7.28
CA ARG A 206 1.18 -16.90 -8.21
C ARG A 206 1.34 -18.24 -7.48
N ALA A 207 2.25 -18.29 -6.51
CA ALA A 207 2.52 -19.51 -5.77
C ALA A 207 1.35 -19.90 -4.85
N VAL A 208 0.65 -18.93 -4.24
CA VAL A 208 -0.58 -19.15 -3.45
C VAL A 208 -1.65 -19.83 -4.30
N ARG A 209 -1.89 -19.34 -5.54
CA ARG A 209 -2.83 -19.99 -6.46
C ARG A 209 -2.43 -21.42 -6.77
N ALA A 210 -1.16 -21.67 -7.12
CA ALA A 210 -0.66 -23.01 -7.42
C ALA A 210 -0.81 -23.97 -6.23
N VAL A 211 -0.58 -23.51 -5.00
CA VAL A 211 -0.79 -24.33 -3.78
C VAL A 211 -2.27 -24.66 -3.60
N ASN A 212 -3.16 -23.69 -3.77
CA ASN A 212 -4.60 -23.91 -3.64
C ASN A 212 -5.13 -24.86 -4.71
N ASP A 213 -4.69 -24.73 -5.97
CA ASP A 213 -5.04 -25.64 -7.05
C ASP A 213 -4.55 -27.07 -6.75
N SER A 214 -3.31 -27.20 -6.28
CA SER A 214 -2.72 -28.50 -5.90
C SER A 214 -3.44 -29.13 -4.71
N LYS A 215 -3.89 -28.31 -3.74
CA LYS A 215 -4.71 -28.79 -2.62
C LYS A 215 -6.06 -29.29 -3.10
N THR A 216 -6.75 -28.53 -3.96
CA THR A 216 -8.03 -28.94 -4.52
C THR A 216 -7.93 -30.25 -5.31
N ALA A 217 -6.88 -30.41 -6.10
CA ALA A 217 -6.61 -31.65 -6.83
C ALA A 217 -6.40 -32.86 -5.90
N LYS A 218 -5.70 -32.64 -4.76
CA LYS A 218 -5.54 -33.70 -3.76
C LYS A 218 -6.86 -34.06 -3.09
N ASP A 219 -7.62 -33.05 -2.67
CA ASP A 219 -8.93 -33.28 -2.02
C ASP A 219 -9.87 -34.08 -2.95
N GLN A 220 -9.85 -33.80 -4.27
CA GLN A 220 -10.61 -34.56 -5.28
C GLN A 220 -10.09 -35.99 -5.41
N ALA A 221 -8.79 -36.20 -5.52
CA ALA A 221 -8.20 -37.52 -5.62
C ALA A 221 -8.47 -38.39 -4.38
N ASP A 222 -8.38 -37.80 -3.21
CA ASP A 222 -8.67 -38.48 -1.94
C ASP A 222 -10.17 -38.86 -1.86
N ALA A 223 -11.09 -38.00 -2.31
CA ALA A 223 -12.51 -38.29 -2.39
C ALA A 223 -12.84 -39.40 -3.38
N GLU A 224 -12.23 -39.40 -4.56
CA GLU A 224 -12.36 -40.47 -5.55
C GLU A 224 -11.84 -41.80 -5.04
N ALA A 225 -10.68 -41.80 -4.36
CA ALA A 225 -10.11 -42.99 -3.75
C ALA A 225 -11.02 -43.54 -2.64
N ALA A 226 -11.58 -42.69 -1.81
CA ALA A 226 -12.53 -43.09 -0.75
C ALA A 226 -13.81 -43.69 -1.35
N ALA A 227 -14.39 -43.07 -2.38
CA ALA A 227 -15.57 -43.57 -3.08
C ALA A 227 -15.31 -44.92 -3.73
N LYS A 228 -14.14 -45.10 -4.36
CA LYS A 228 -13.73 -46.40 -4.93
C LYS A 228 -13.56 -47.47 -3.88
N ALA A 229 -12.92 -47.16 -2.75
CA ALA A 229 -12.76 -48.10 -1.65
C ALA A 229 -14.12 -48.52 -1.06
N GLN A 230 -15.06 -47.60 -0.92
CA GLN A 230 -16.43 -47.90 -0.48
C GLN A 230 -17.15 -48.82 -1.48
N ALA A 231 -17.10 -48.54 -2.77
CA ALA A 231 -17.69 -49.39 -3.78
C ALA A 231 -17.09 -50.81 -3.82
N GLU A 232 -15.79 -50.93 -3.64
CA GLU A 232 -15.12 -52.21 -3.53
C GLU A 232 -15.59 -53.00 -2.29
N GLN A 233 -15.75 -52.34 -1.14
CA GLN A 233 -16.25 -52.93 0.09
C GLN A 233 -17.69 -53.40 -0.07
N GLU A 234 -18.55 -52.60 -0.67
CA GLU A 234 -19.97 -52.96 -0.96
C GLU A 234 -20.04 -54.17 -1.92
N ALA A 235 -19.22 -54.15 -2.98
CA ALA A 235 -19.15 -55.26 -3.92
C ALA A 235 -18.67 -56.57 -3.23
N ALA A 236 -17.65 -56.50 -2.39
CA ALA A 236 -17.16 -57.63 -1.62
C ALA A 236 -18.24 -58.14 -0.63
N ALA A 237 -18.96 -57.28 0.05
CA ALA A 237 -20.04 -57.65 0.94
C ALA A 237 -21.20 -58.34 0.19
N GLN A 238 -21.59 -57.85 -0.99
CA GLN A 238 -22.58 -58.45 -1.86
C GLN A 238 -22.15 -59.84 -2.36
N ALA A 239 -20.87 -59.99 -2.76
CA ALA A 239 -20.32 -61.26 -3.17
C ALA A 239 -20.31 -62.31 -2.03
N ALA A 240 -19.96 -61.89 -0.81
CA ALA A 240 -19.97 -62.72 0.37
C ALA A 240 -21.41 -63.16 0.73
N ALA A 241 -22.39 -62.24 0.66
CA ALA A 241 -23.82 -62.54 0.88
C ALA A 241 -24.35 -63.55 -0.17
N ALA A 242 -23.98 -63.37 -1.44
CA ALA A 242 -24.37 -64.30 -2.51
C ALA A 242 -23.78 -65.71 -2.30
N GLN A 243 -22.53 -65.84 -1.86
CA GLN A 243 -21.90 -67.14 -1.54
C GLN A 243 -22.58 -67.81 -0.35
N GLN A 244 -22.99 -67.03 0.69
CA GLN A 244 -23.70 -67.54 1.82
C GLN A 244 -25.10 -68.02 1.46
N ALA A 245 -25.83 -67.30 0.60
CA ALA A 245 -27.08 -67.74 0.05
C ALA A 245 -26.97 -69.05 -0.77
N GLN A 246 -25.93 -69.21 -1.63
CA GLN A 246 -25.67 -70.47 -2.35
C GLN A 246 -25.41 -71.66 -1.40
N ARG A 247 -24.66 -71.44 -0.34
CA ARG A 247 -24.39 -72.47 0.67
C ARG A 247 -25.67 -72.92 1.39
N SER A 248 -26.56 -71.98 1.72
CA SER A 248 -27.84 -72.31 2.35
C SER A 248 -28.77 -73.11 1.42
N TYR A 249 -28.78 -72.76 0.12
CA TYR A 249 -29.52 -73.54 -0.86
C TYR A 249 -28.99 -74.95 -1.04
N SER A 250 -27.70 -75.15 -1.02
CA SER A 250 -27.09 -76.49 -1.19
C SER A 250 -27.33 -77.41 0.03
N TYR A 251 -27.41 -76.84 1.21
CA TYR A 251 -27.70 -77.60 2.46
C TYR A 251 -29.17 -77.96 2.58
N GLY A 252 -30.11 -77.14 2.06
CA GLY A 252 -31.53 -77.42 2.07
C GLY A 252 -31.96 -78.49 1.08
N SER A 253 -31.19 -78.77 0.04
CA SER A 253 -31.52 -79.76 -1.00
C SER A 253 -31.22 -81.20 -0.62
N TYR A 254 -30.47 -81.46 0.43
CA TYR A 254 -30.20 -82.86 0.92
C TYR A 254 -31.19 -83.32 2.03
N SER A 255 -32.11 -82.48 2.49
CA SER A 255 -33.03 -82.79 3.63
C SER A 255 -34.44 -83.18 3.19
N SER A 256 -34.76 -83.30 1.91
CA SER A 256 -36.10 -83.74 1.43
C SER A 256 -36.02 -85.09 0.72
N GLY A 257 -35.45 -86.10 1.34
CA GLY A 257 -35.47 -87.51 0.93
C GLY A 257 -36.06 -88.37 2.01
N GLY A 258 -37.39 -88.53 1.99
CA GLY A 258 -38.09 -89.68 2.50
C GLY A 258 -38.13 -89.96 3.96
N TRP A 259 -39.34 -89.80 4.56
CA TRP A 259 -40.04 -90.89 5.18
C TRP A 259 -41.47 -90.49 5.47
N SER A 260 -42.42 -91.12 4.76
CA SER A 260 -43.78 -91.18 5.08
C SER A 260 -43.95 -92.18 6.21
N GLY A 261 -44.45 -91.77 7.35
CA GLY A 261 -44.78 -92.61 8.46
C GLY A 261 -45.86 -91.97 9.33
N SER A 262 -47.10 -92.51 9.13
CA SER A 262 -48.35 -92.19 9.78
C SER A 262 -48.30 -92.21 11.31
N ALA A 263 -49.10 -91.34 11.92
CA ALA A 263 -49.96 -91.54 13.05
C ALA A 263 -49.85 -90.50 14.20
N GLY A 264 -50.97 -89.83 14.41
CA GLY A 264 -51.60 -89.78 15.69
C GLY A 264 -51.21 -88.73 16.70
N GLY A 265 -52.02 -87.72 16.75
CA GLY A 265 -52.64 -87.39 18.01
C GLY A 265 -52.00 -86.41 18.94
N ARG A 266 -52.79 -85.40 19.18
CA ARG A 266 -53.02 -84.69 20.44
C ARG A 266 -52.32 -83.36 20.60
N SER A 267 -53.15 -82.45 20.44
CA SER A 267 -53.36 -81.17 21.14
C SER A 267 -52.78 -81.18 22.56
N TYR A 268 -51.98 -80.20 22.88
CA TYR A 268 -52.00 -79.54 24.19
C TYR A 268 -51.56 -78.06 24.05
N SER A 269 -52.50 -77.31 24.48
CA SER A 269 -52.52 -75.89 24.85
C SER A 269 -51.48 -75.57 25.93
N GLY A 270 -50.92 -74.40 25.91
CA GLY A 270 -50.56 -73.76 27.17
C GLY A 270 -49.19 -73.17 27.26
N GLY A 271 -49.18 -71.90 27.43
CA GLY A 271 -48.06 -71.30 28.11
C GLY A 271 -47.49 -69.99 27.46
N SER A 272 -48.23 -68.95 27.65
CA SER A 272 -47.64 -67.63 27.64
C SER A 272 -46.44 -67.54 28.58
N TYR A 273 -45.35 -67.06 28.15
CA TYR A 273 -44.46 -66.27 28.99
C TYR A 273 -43.87 -65.10 28.14
N SER A 274 -44.35 -63.98 28.54
CA SER A 274 -43.83 -62.63 28.45
C SER A 274 -42.33 -62.59 28.85
N GLY A 275 -41.50 -62.06 28.04
CA GLY A 275 -40.12 -61.70 28.33
C GLY A 275 -39.70 -60.66 27.38
N GLY A 276 -39.83 -59.45 27.77
CA GLY A 276 -39.47 -58.28 27.05
C GLY A 276 -37.96 -58.21 26.86
N SER A 277 -37.55 -57.76 25.69
CA SER A 277 -36.25 -57.13 25.45
C SER A 277 -36.46 -56.12 24.35
N GLN A 278 -36.45 -54.96 24.80
CA GLN A 278 -36.10 -53.70 24.20
C GLN A 278 -35.56 -53.82 22.80
N GLY A 279 -36.38 -53.43 21.84
CA GLY A 279 -35.95 -53.01 20.52
C GLY A 279 -35.21 -51.68 20.62
N GLN A 280 -33.93 -51.72 20.44
CA GLN A 280 -33.15 -50.53 20.24
C GLN A 280 -33.29 -50.14 18.75
N GLY A 281 -34.08 -49.13 18.54
CA GLY A 281 -34.24 -48.49 17.26
C GLY A 281 -32.93 -47.95 16.76
N GLY A 282 -32.48 -48.47 15.62
CA GLY A 282 -31.40 -47.87 14.87
C GLY A 282 -31.79 -46.50 14.38
N GLY A 283 -31.44 -45.47 15.14
CA GLY A 283 -31.44 -44.11 14.69
C GLY A 283 -30.21 -43.91 13.77
N SER A 284 -30.44 -43.66 12.53
CA SER A 284 -29.44 -43.11 11.63
C SER A 284 -28.90 -41.79 12.22
N PRO A 285 -27.62 -41.64 12.47
CA PRO A 285 -27.07 -40.33 12.70
C PRO A 285 -26.86 -39.67 11.32
N SER A 286 -27.90 -39.01 10.85
CA SER A 286 -27.74 -37.90 9.91
C SER A 286 -27.15 -36.74 10.73
N GLY A 287 -25.85 -36.69 10.80
CA GLY A 287 -25.08 -35.68 11.47
C GLY A 287 -23.86 -35.37 10.62
N ASN A 288 -24.13 -34.87 9.44
CA ASN A 288 -23.11 -34.17 8.66
C ASN A 288 -22.95 -32.78 9.28
N SER A 289 -22.21 -32.71 10.38
CA SER A 289 -21.62 -31.41 10.78
C SER A 289 -20.47 -31.16 9.84
N PRO A 290 -20.57 -30.17 8.95
CA PRO A 290 -19.41 -29.76 8.21
C PRO A 290 -18.41 -29.20 9.22
N ALA A 291 -17.17 -29.72 9.19
CA ALA A 291 -16.04 -29.08 9.81
C ALA A 291 -16.07 -27.58 9.42
N PRO A 292 -15.68 -26.66 10.32
CA PRO A 292 -15.62 -25.27 9.95
C PRO A 292 -14.61 -25.12 8.81
N SER A 293 -15.12 -25.04 7.59
CA SER A 293 -14.35 -24.57 6.48
C SER A 293 -14.02 -23.13 6.84
N ILE A 294 -12.73 -22.88 7.10
CA ILE A 294 -12.21 -21.53 7.11
C ILE A 294 -12.31 -21.06 5.65
N HIS A 295 -13.48 -20.55 5.32
CA HIS A 295 -13.69 -19.84 4.07
C HIS A 295 -12.89 -18.56 4.19
N TYR A 296 -11.74 -18.52 3.54
CA TYR A 296 -11.08 -17.25 3.25
C TYR A 296 -11.98 -16.54 2.24
N ASP A 297 -12.74 -15.58 2.75
CA ASP A 297 -13.76 -14.79 2.08
C ASP A 297 -13.13 -13.73 1.15
N TRP A 298 -12.20 -14.15 0.29
CA TRP A 298 -11.61 -13.28 -0.72
C TRP A 298 -12.29 -13.43 -2.10
N GLU A 299 -13.05 -14.51 -2.29
CA GLU A 299 -13.79 -14.74 -3.54
C GLU A 299 -15.17 -14.08 -3.56
N ASP A 300 -15.76 -13.82 -2.41
CA ASP A 300 -17.12 -13.27 -2.35
C ASP A 300 -17.23 -11.74 -2.54
N LYS A 301 -16.10 -11.05 -2.74
CA LYS A 301 -16.09 -9.61 -3.06
C LYS A 301 -15.70 -9.27 -4.51
N VAL A 302 -15.69 -10.22 -5.40
CA VAL A 302 -15.70 -9.92 -6.82
C VAL A 302 -17.13 -9.54 -7.20
N THR A 303 -17.50 -8.31 -6.91
CA THR A 303 -18.66 -7.68 -7.54
C THR A 303 -18.34 -7.61 -9.03
N ILE A 304 -18.88 -8.57 -9.78
CA ILE A 304 -18.84 -8.52 -11.24
C ILE A 304 -19.61 -7.25 -11.62
N ASN A 305 -18.87 -6.23 -12.04
CA ASN A 305 -19.49 -5.04 -12.61
C ASN A 305 -20.23 -5.47 -13.87
N PRO A 306 -21.58 -5.34 -13.96
CA PRO A 306 -22.35 -5.83 -15.08
C PRO A 306 -22.05 -5.12 -16.42
N ASN A 307 -21.16 -4.14 -16.41
CA ASN A 307 -20.69 -3.42 -17.60
C ASN A 307 -19.31 -3.86 -18.11
N CYS A 308 -18.74 -4.96 -17.60
CA CYS A 308 -17.48 -5.50 -18.12
C CYS A 308 -17.76 -6.54 -19.20
N ASP A 309 -17.42 -6.23 -20.45
CA ASP A 309 -17.57 -7.08 -21.64
C ASP A 309 -16.47 -8.14 -21.82
N GLY A 310 -15.66 -8.38 -20.78
CA GLY A 310 -14.67 -9.47 -20.75
C GLY A 310 -13.40 -9.26 -21.58
N GLN A 311 -13.23 -8.12 -22.25
CA GLN A 311 -12.05 -7.83 -23.08
C GLN A 311 -11.14 -6.71 -22.54
N HIS A 312 -11.52 -6.00 -21.48
CA HIS A 312 -10.72 -4.91 -20.93
C HIS A 312 -10.57 -5.06 -19.42
N PHE A 313 -9.37 -4.77 -18.92
CA PHE A 313 -9.05 -4.75 -17.51
C PHE A 313 -9.91 -3.69 -16.82
N CYS A 314 -10.93 -4.12 -16.05
CA CYS A 314 -11.77 -3.20 -15.31
C CYS A 314 -11.07 -2.88 -13.98
N PRO A 315 -10.70 -1.62 -13.72
CA PRO A 315 -10.25 -1.24 -12.38
C PRO A 315 -11.40 -1.38 -11.41
N LEU A 316 -11.13 -2.04 -10.28
CA LEU A 316 -12.05 -2.11 -9.15
C LEU A 316 -12.33 -0.68 -8.67
N GLY A 317 -13.58 -0.26 -8.76
CA GLY A 317 -14.06 1.02 -8.24
C GLY A 317 -14.11 1.05 -6.70
#